data_3bfb55944c90b6f5f723f3ca74583cfd
#
_entry.id   3bfb55944c90b6f5f723f3ca74583cfd
#
_cell.length_a   1.000
_cell.length_b   1.000
_cell.length_c   1.000
_cell.angle_alpha   90.00
_cell.angle_beta   90.00
_cell.angle_gamma   90.00
#
_symmetry.space_group_name_H-M   'P 1'
#
loop_
_entity.id
_entity.type
_entity.pdbx_description
1 polymer ?
#
loop_
_entity_poly.entity_id
_entity_poly.type
_entity_poly.pdbx_seq_one_letter_code
_entity_poly.pdbx_strand_id
1 'polypeptide(L)'
;MNIAKRLALGLSALTLGNIAATAQRHEILDPNIRSLQVIADNDWRRMPIIGLRGGQLSVSFDDLTHEYHRYAYRLTHCEANWKPSEALFESDYCDGFASGNTIDDVQESILTNTLYTHYRLTLPNGQCAMKRSGNYLLTIYDENDDDREVARIAFMVTEPAEAQMGVGLKVLTNTDATINQHHQQVEMEVGYGGYRVTDPQRQITTVVLQNQRWDDARWNARPQYT
;
A
#
# COMPACT_ATOMS: atom_id res chain seq x y z
N MET A 1 16.36 39.45 -55.59
CA MET A 1 16.88 38.16 -55.11
C MET A 1 16.53 38.07 -53.60
N ASN A 2 15.31 37.59 -53.31
CA ASN A 2 14.74 37.59 -51.98
C ASN A 2 14.81 36.17 -51.39
N ILE A 3 15.67 36.02 -50.36
CA ILE A 3 15.79 34.78 -49.61
C ILE A 3 14.82 34.81 -48.43
N ALA A 4 13.71 34.09 -48.57
CA ALA A 4 12.76 33.87 -47.48
C ALA A 4 13.31 32.82 -46.53
N LYS A 5 13.70 33.19 -45.31
CA LYS A 5 14.03 32.28 -44.22
C LYS A 5 12.68 31.77 -43.63
N ARG A 6 12.42 30.50 -43.83
CA ARG A 6 11.34 29.78 -43.13
C ARG A 6 11.84 29.39 -41.73
N LEU A 7 11.24 30.00 -40.72
CA LEU A 7 11.40 29.65 -39.32
C LEU A 7 10.47 28.47 -39.06
N ALA A 8 11.03 27.28 -38.85
CA ALA A 8 10.25 26.12 -38.37
C ALA A 8 10.16 26.23 -36.85
N LEU A 9 8.96 26.56 -36.33
CA LEU A 9 8.63 26.47 -34.92
C LEU A 9 8.42 24.99 -34.59
N GLY A 10 9.38 24.39 -33.91
CA GLY A 10 9.22 23.07 -33.32
C GLY A 10 8.29 23.16 -32.11
N LEU A 11 7.06 22.67 -32.26
CA LEU A 11 6.10 22.50 -31.17
C LEU A 11 6.54 21.24 -30.38
N SER A 12 7.35 21.42 -29.34
CA SER A 12 7.62 20.35 -28.38
C SER A 12 6.37 20.16 -27.52
N ALA A 13 5.58 19.14 -27.85
CA ALA A 13 4.53 18.66 -27.00
C ALA A 13 5.16 18.11 -25.71
N LEU A 14 5.11 18.88 -24.62
CA LEU A 14 5.30 18.36 -23.28
C LEU A 14 4.14 17.38 -23.05
N THR A 15 4.37 16.11 -23.24
CA THR A 15 3.53 15.07 -22.64
C THR A 15 3.73 15.17 -21.12
N LEU A 16 2.86 15.91 -20.46
CA LEU A 16 2.62 15.73 -19.03
C LEU A 16 2.18 14.27 -18.88
N GLY A 17 3.15 13.41 -18.56
CA GLY A 17 2.84 12.07 -18.12
C GLY A 17 1.90 12.21 -16.92
N ASN A 18 0.64 11.86 -17.11
CA ASN A 18 -0.24 11.53 -16.01
C ASN A 18 0.48 10.40 -15.27
N ILE A 19 1.17 10.75 -14.18
CA ILE A 19 1.48 9.79 -13.14
C ILE A 19 0.09 9.51 -12.56
N ALA A 20 -0.61 8.55 -13.16
CA ALA A 20 -1.74 7.93 -12.52
C ALA A 20 -1.17 7.47 -11.16
N ALA A 21 -1.63 8.11 -10.07
CA ALA A 21 -1.43 7.58 -8.76
C ALA A 21 -2.03 6.18 -8.83
N THR A 22 -1.18 5.18 -8.97
CA THR A 22 -1.61 3.78 -8.93
C THR A 22 -2.24 3.64 -7.56
N ALA A 23 -3.56 3.57 -7.56
CA ALA A 23 -4.33 3.36 -6.35
C ALA A 23 -3.73 2.12 -5.70
N GLN A 24 -3.26 2.24 -4.46
CA GLN A 24 -2.63 1.14 -3.78
C GLN A 24 -3.70 0.13 -3.41
N ARG A 25 -3.93 -0.80 -4.33
CA ARG A 25 -4.87 -1.92 -4.20
C ARG A 25 -4.08 -3.21 -4.13
N HIS A 26 -4.71 -4.20 -3.56
CA HIS A 26 -4.24 -5.56 -3.78
C HIS A 26 -4.48 -5.90 -5.25
N GLU A 27 -3.45 -6.42 -5.90
CA GLU A 27 -3.49 -6.75 -7.32
C GLU A 27 -3.30 -8.25 -7.49
N ILE A 28 -4.17 -8.87 -8.27
CA ILE A 28 -4.00 -10.22 -8.77
C ILE A 28 -3.44 -10.10 -10.19
N LEU A 29 -2.25 -10.62 -10.41
CA LEU A 29 -1.52 -10.53 -11.68
C LEU A 29 -1.67 -11.79 -12.51
N ASP A 30 -1.86 -12.96 -11.87
CA ASP A 30 -2.10 -14.22 -12.53
C ASP A 30 -3.60 -14.52 -12.62
N PRO A 31 -4.12 -14.87 -13.83
CA PRO A 31 -5.53 -15.18 -14.01
C PRO A 31 -6.01 -16.45 -13.28
N ASN A 32 -5.12 -17.34 -12.85
CA ASN A 32 -5.46 -18.52 -12.08
C ASN A 32 -5.62 -18.25 -10.59
N ILE A 33 -5.08 -17.15 -10.11
CA ILE A 33 -5.23 -16.75 -8.70
C ILE A 33 -6.60 -16.11 -8.46
N ARG A 34 -7.27 -16.57 -7.42
CA ARG A 34 -8.61 -16.12 -7.01
C ARG A 34 -8.68 -15.94 -5.49
N SER A 35 -9.79 -15.39 -5.06
CA SER A 35 -10.15 -15.26 -3.64
C SER A 35 -9.08 -14.61 -2.77
N LEU A 36 -8.26 -13.69 -3.35
CA LEU A 36 -7.23 -13.01 -2.58
C LEU A 36 -7.88 -12.25 -1.41
N GLN A 37 -7.52 -12.63 -0.20
CA GLN A 37 -7.96 -11.98 1.03
C GLN A 37 -6.76 -11.46 1.81
N VAL A 38 -6.91 -10.27 2.34
CA VAL A 38 -5.89 -9.61 3.17
C VAL A 38 -6.57 -9.10 4.42
N ILE A 39 -6.24 -9.68 5.56
CA ILE A 39 -6.94 -9.46 6.81
C ILE A 39 -5.92 -9.00 7.86
N ALA A 40 -6.12 -7.80 8.42
CA ALA A 40 -5.34 -7.27 9.52
C ALA A 40 -6.04 -7.58 10.85
N ASP A 41 -5.28 -8.12 11.82
CA ASP A 41 -5.72 -8.38 13.19
C ASP A 41 -7.06 -9.14 13.29
N ASN A 42 -7.29 -10.10 12.37
CA ASN A 42 -8.52 -10.90 12.25
C ASN A 42 -9.81 -10.08 11.99
N ASP A 43 -9.70 -8.83 11.51
CA ASP A 43 -10.88 -8.03 11.13
C ASP A 43 -10.83 -7.68 9.63
N TRP A 44 -11.61 -8.40 8.83
CA TRP A 44 -11.70 -8.23 7.38
C TRP A 44 -12.29 -6.88 6.92
N ARG A 45 -12.93 -6.13 7.84
CA ARG A 45 -13.54 -4.82 7.54
C ARG A 45 -12.54 -3.67 7.63
N ARG A 46 -11.42 -3.90 8.29
CA ARG A 46 -10.40 -2.89 8.48
C ARG A 46 -9.49 -2.77 7.26
N MET A 47 -8.92 -1.59 7.08
CA MET A 47 -7.79 -1.44 6.18
C MET A 47 -6.65 -2.38 6.61
N PRO A 48 -5.81 -2.83 5.69
CA PRO A 48 -4.64 -3.66 5.98
C PRO A 48 -3.56 -2.85 6.72
N ILE A 49 -3.84 -2.47 7.95
CA ILE A 49 -2.98 -1.71 8.84
C ILE A 49 -2.76 -2.53 10.09
N ILE A 50 -1.51 -2.86 10.39
CA ILE A 50 -1.11 -3.62 11.57
C ILE A 50 -0.17 -2.81 12.44
N GLY A 51 -0.15 -3.09 13.75
CA GLY A 51 0.83 -2.50 14.65
C GLY A 51 2.20 -3.15 14.53
N LEU A 52 3.27 -2.38 14.64
CA LEU A 52 4.65 -2.88 14.63
C LEU A 52 4.89 -3.89 15.76
N ARG A 53 4.17 -3.77 16.86
CA ARG A 53 4.20 -4.71 17.97
C ARG A 53 2.86 -5.39 18.10
N GLY A 54 2.84 -6.71 17.92
CA GLY A 54 1.67 -7.55 18.14
C GLY A 54 0.61 -7.52 17.05
N GLY A 55 0.79 -6.73 15.98
CA GLY A 55 -0.10 -6.75 14.82
C GLY A 55 0.16 -7.98 13.94
N GLN A 56 -0.87 -8.47 13.25
CA GLN A 56 -0.81 -9.63 12.38
C GLN A 56 -1.54 -9.36 11.05
N LEU A 57 -0.88 -9.69 9.95
CA LEU A 57 -1.47 -9.68 8.62
C LEU A 57 -1.62 -11.13 8.13
N SER A 58 -2.83 -11.53 7.78
CA SER A 58 -3.11 -12.79 7.12
C SER A 58 -3.45 -12.55 5.66
N VAL A 59 -2.73 -13.22 4.77
CA VAL A 59 -2.97 -13.20 3.33
C VAL A 59 -3.32 -14.61 2.89
N SER A 60 -4.40 -14.78 2.15
CA SER A 60 -4.76 -16.07 1.58
C SER A 60 -5.28 -15.91 0.18
N PHE A 61 -5.09 -16.93 -0.64
CA PHE A 61 -5.56 -16.97 -2.02
C PHE A 61 -5.74 -18.42 -2.49
N ASP A 62 -6.52 -18.59 -3.55
CA ASP A 62 -6.77 -19.86 -4.19
C ASP A 62 -6.11 -19.87 -5.56
N ASP A 63 -5.39 -20.95 -5.87
CA ASP A 63 -4.86 -21.25 -7.20
C ASP A 63 -5.75 -22.30 -7.87
N LEU A 64 -6.33 -21.92 -9.00
CA LEU A 64 -7.27 -22.75 -9.76
C LEU A 64 -6.60 -23.80 -10.68
N THR A 65 -5.29 -23.81 -10.77
CA THR A 65 -4.57 -24.87 -11.51
C THR A 65 -4.70 -26.22 -10.82
N HIS A 66 -4.97 -26.21 -9.51
CA HIS A 66 -4.99 -27.38 -8.63
C HIS A 66 -3.67 -28.18 -8.67
N GLU A 67 -2.59 -27.50 -9.01
CA GLU A 67 -1.23 -28.00 -8.94
C GLU A 67 -0.52 -27.39 -7.74
N TYR A 68 0.51 -28.06 -7.25
CA TYR A 68 1.35 -27.46 -6.22
C TYR A 68 2.37 -26.53 -6.87
N HIS A 69 2.24 -25.24 -6.61
CA HIS A 69 3.22 -24.24 -6.98
C HIS A 69 4.05 -23.83 -5.77
N ARG A 70 5.34 -23.63 -5.98
CA ARG A 70 6.22 -23.12 -4.95
C ARG A 70 6.16 -21.60 -4.96
N TYR A 71 5.11 -21.07 -4.33
CA TYR A 71 5.01 -19.64 -4.15
C TYR A 71 5.95 -19.15 -3.05
N ALA A 72 6.67 -18.09 -3.38
CA ALA A 72 7.50 -17.36 -2.43
C ALA A 72 7.06 -15.90 -2.36
N TYR A 73 7.55 -15.18 -1.37
CA TYR A 73 7.21 -13.78 -1.21
C TYR A 73 8.44 -12.90 -1.00
N ARG A 74 8.27 -11.65 -1.36
CA ARG A 74 9.20 -10.55 -1.14
C ARG A 74 8.49 -9.42 -0.43
N LEU A 75 9.11 -8.88 0.62
CA LEU A 75 8.65 -7.75 1.38
C LEU A 75 9.48 -6.53 1.01
N THR A 76 8.85 -5.44 0.58
CA THR A 76 9.53 -4.19 0.23
C THR A 76 8.96 -3.06 1.07
N HIS A 77 9.82 -2.32 1.77
CA HIS A 77 9.42 -1.09 2.47
C HIS A 77 9.26 0.04 1.46
N CYS A 78 8.22 0.84 1.62
CA CYS A 78 7.89 1.93 0.72
C CYS A 78 7.75 3.26 1.48
N GLU A 79 8.05 4.35 0.77
CA GLU A 79 7.80 5.72 1.21
C GLU A 79 6.29 6.04 1.26
N ALA A 80 5.93 7.21 1.76
CA ALA A 80 4.54 7.65 1.85
C ALA A 80 3.81 7.60 0.48
N ASN A 81 4.51 7.81 -0.61
CA ASN A 81 4.00 7.75 -1.99
C ASN A 81 4.05 6.32 -2.60
N TRP A 82 4.30 5.31 -1.78
CA TRP A 82 4.41 3.90 -2.15
C TRP A 82 5.56 3.52 -3.09
N LYS A 83 6.51 4.41 -3.32
CA LYS A 83 7.74 4.03 -4.00
C LYS A 83 8.65 3.28 -3.03
N PRO A 84 9.40 2.28 -3.50
CA PRO A 84 10.39 1.61 -2.67
C PRO A 84 11.33 2.59 -1.98
N SER A 85 11.65 2.34 -0.72
CA SER A 85 12.57 3.17 0.07
C SER A 85 14.00 2.86 -0.31
N GLU A 86 14.55 3.60 -1.28
CA GLU A 86 15.90 3.39 -1.82
C GLU A 86 17.02 3.64 -0.78
N ALA A 87 16.72 4.40 0.27
CA ALA A 87 17.69 4.73 1.32
C ALA A 87 17.79 3.64 2.42
N LEU A 88 16.95 2.61 2.38
CA LEU A 88 16.92 1.54 3.37
C LEU A 88 17.43 0.23 2.79
N PHE A 89 18.28 -0.45 3.56
CA PHE A 89 18.62 -1.85 3.30
C PHE A 89 17.54 -2.78 3.84
N GLU A 90 17.44 -3.99 3.33
CA GLU A 90 16.47 -4.98 3.81
C GLU A 90 16.58 -5.22 5.32
N SER A 91 17.78 -5.27 5.85
CA SER A 91 18.05 -5.42 7.29
C SER A 91 17.57 -4.26 8.16
N ASP A 92 17.26 -3.09 7.58
CA ASP A 92 16.78 -1.93 8.32
C ASP A 92 15.28 -2.03 8.61
N TYR A 93 14.52 -2.74 7.77
CA TYR A 93 13.06 -2.83 7.89
C TYR A 93 12.53 -4.27 8.11
N CYS A 94 13.33 -5.29 7.84
CA CYS A 94 12.97 -6.70 8.06
C CYS A 94 13.97 -7.38 9.00
N ASP A 95 13.46 -8.13 9.96
CA ASP A 95 14.21 -9.11 10.74
C ASP A 95 13.98 -10.48 10.08
N GLY A 96 15.07 -11.17 9.75
CA GLY A 96 15.07 -12.34 8.89
C GLY A 96 15.30 -11.98 7.42
N PHE A 97 14.61 -12.63 6.51
CA PHE A 97 14.78 -12.45 5.07
C PHE A 97 13.59 -11.67 4.48
N ALA A 98 13.87 -10.61 3.77
CA ALA A 98 12.84 -9.84 3.08
C ALA A 98 12.40 -10.49 1.76
N SER A 99 13.15 -11.44 1.23
CA SER A 99 12.85 -12.17 -0.02
C SER A 99 13.26 -13.63 0.04
N GLY A 100 12.69 -14.47 -0.82
CA GLY A 100 13.02 -15.89 -0.92
C GLY A 100 12.37 -16.79 0.15
N ASN A 101 11.38 -16.27 0.87
CA ASN A 101 10.64 -17.06 1.84
C ASN A 101 9.45 -17.75 1.16
N THR A 102 9.33 -19.06 1.32
CA THR A 102 8.23 -19.85 0.73
C THR A 102 6.95 -19.77 1.54
N ILE A 103 5.83 -19.96 0.88
CA ILE A 103 4.50 -20.08 1.50
C ILE A 103 4.23 -21.58 1.70
N ASP A 104 4.37 -22.04 2.93
CA ASP A 104 4.32 -23.47 3.25
C ASP A 104 2.94 -23.92 3.80
N ASP A 105 2.04 -22.99 4.15
CA ASP A 105 0.66 -23.33 4.55
C ASP A 105 -0.21 -23.50 3.30
N VAL A 106 -0.29 -24.73 2.85
CA VAL A 106 -0.92 -25.14 1.59
C VAL A 106 -1.96 -26.23 1.84
N GLN A 107 -3.14 -26.07 1.25
CA GLN A 107 -4.22 -27.02 1.37
C GLN A 107 -4.94 -27.25 0.03
N GLU A 108 -4.97 -28.46 -0.44
CA GLU A 108 -5.74 -28.83 -1.63
C GLU A 108 -7.24 -28.97 -1.32
N SER A 109 -8.07 -28.52 -2.23
CA SER A 109 -9.52 -28.71 -2.13
C SER A 109 -9.89 -30.16 -2.39
N ILE A 110 -10.87 -30.67 -1.62
CA ILE A 110 -11.37 -32.05 -1.73
C ILE A 110 -12.87 -32.00 -1.95
N LEU A 111 -13.35 -32.76 -2.94
CA LEU A 111 -14.79 -32.91 -3.24
C LEU A 111 -15.51 -31.59 -3.58
N THR A 112 -14.81 -30.67 -4.21
CA THR A 112 -15.38 -29.40 -4.69
C THR A 112 -15.67 -29.48 -6.20
N ASN A 113 -16.65 -28.71 -6.68
CA ASN A 113 -16.96 -28.65 -8.13
C ASN A 113 -15.85 -28.02 -8.95
N THR A 114 -15.14 -27.06 -8.36
CA THR A 114 -13.94 -26.45 -8.90
C THR A 114 -12.78 -26.84 -8.00
N LEU A 115 -11.79 -27.48 -8.55
CA LEU A 115 -10.58 -27.83 -7.80
C LEU A 115 -9.67 -26.60 -7.67
N TYR A 116 -9.06 -26.44 -6.51
CA TYR A 116 -8.11 -25.37 -6.23
C TYR A 116 -7.11 -25.78 -5.15
N THR A 117 -5.99 -25.11 -5.11
CA THR A 117 -5.03 -25.19 -4.01
C THR A 117 -5.07 -23.89 -3.22
N HIS A 118 -5.36 -23.97 -1.92
CA HIS A 118 -5.43 -22.83 -1.03
C HIS A 118 -4.08 -22.57 -0.38
N TYR A 119 -3.60 -21.34 -0.47
CA TYR A 119 -2.34 -20.86 0.14
C TYR A 119 -2.64 -19.83 1.21
N ARG A 120 -1.91 -19.91 2.32
CA ARG A 120 -2.01 -18.93 3.41
C ARG A 120 -0.63 -18.50 3.88
N LEU A 121 -0.49 -17.19 4.06
CA LEU A 121 0.69 -16.54 4.63
C LEU A 121 0.28 -15.65 5.79
N THR A 122 0.99 -15.76 6.90
CA THR A 122 0.83 -14.87 8.05
C THR A 122 2.12 -14.09 8.28
N LEU A 123 2.02 -12.79 8.47
CA LEU A 123 3.12 -11.89 8.83
C LEU A 123 2.79 -11.14 10.12
N PRO A 124 3.76 -10.91 11.03
CA PRO A 124 5.11 -11.48 11.01
C PRO A 124 5.09 -13.00 11.24
N ASN A 125 6.14 -13.67 10.77
CA ASN A 125 6.38 -15.09 11.01
C ASN A 125 7.84 -15.34 11.41
N GLY A 126 8.22 -16.60 11.57
CA GLY A 126 9.58 -16.97 11.98
C GLY A 126 10.68 -16.65 10.97
N GLN A 127 10.33 -16.35 9.73
CA GLN A 127 11.27 -16.06 8.64
C GLN A 127 11.38 -14.56 8.34
N CYS A 128 10.31 -13.80 8.59
CA CYS A 128 10.24 -12.38 8.27
C CYS A 128 9.36 -11.61 9.27
N ALA A 129 9.93 -10.61 9.92
CA ALA A 129 9.21 -9.70 10.80
C ALA A 129 9.57 -8.24 10.48
N MET A 130 8.57 -7.37 10.49
CA MET A 130 8.79 -5.94 10.27
C MET A 130 9.48 -5.31 11.47
N LYS A 131 10.52 -4.49 11.22
CA LYS A 131 11.29 -3.76 12.25
C LYS A 131 10.96 -2.28 12.28
N ARG A 132 10.30 -1.78 11.26
CA ARG A 132 10.03 -0.35 11.05
C ARG A 132 8.57 -0.15 10.66
N SER A 133 7.98 0.94 11.11
CA SER A 133 6.69 1.41 10.61
C SER A 133 6.82 1.99 9.20
N GLY A 134 5.74 2.00 8.46
CA GLY A 134 5.68 2.55 7.09
C GLY A 134 4.74 1.78 6.20
N ASN A 135 4.83 2.07 4.92
CA ASN A 135 4.10 1.34 3.89
C ASN A 135 4.92 0.14 3.43
N TYR A 136 4.25 -0.95 3.16
CA TYR A 136 4.87 -2.19 2.71
C TYR A 136 4.16 -2.75 1.49
N LEU A 137 4.94 -3.23 0.55
CA LEU A 137 4.47 -4.01 -0.58
C LEU A 137 4.94 -5.46 -0.41
N LEU A 138 4.00 -6.37 -0.28
CA LEU A 138 4.24 -7.80 -0.29
C LEU A 138 3.97 -8.30 -1.70
N THR A 139 4.99 -8.83 -2.36
CA THR A 139 4.88 -9.42 -3.70
C THR A 139 4.97 -10.94 -3.57
N ILE A 140 3.98 -11.64 -4.07
CA ILE A 140 3.95 -13.10 -4.17
C ILE A 140 4.35 -13.48 -5.59
N TYR A 141 5.25 -14.42 -5.73
CA TYR A 141 5.77 -14.88 -7.01
C TYR A 141 5.97 -16.41 -7.04
N ASP A 142 5.97 -16.99 -8.23
CA ASP A 142 6.21 -18.42 -8.45
C ASP A 142 7.70 -18.66 -8.74
N GLU A 143 8.39 -19.33 -7.82
CA GLU A 143 9.82 -19.65 -7.96
C GLU A 143 10.10 -20.63 -9.11
N ASN A 144 9.10 -21.40 -9.52
CA ASN A 144 9.26 -22.37 -10.60
C ASN A 144 9.04 -21.75 -12.00
N ASP A 145 8.62 -20.49 -12.07
CA ASP A 145 8.30 -19.78 -13.31
C ASP A 145 9.02 -18.41 -13.36
N ASP A 146 10.35 -18.45 -13.33
CA ASP A 146 11.24 -17.28 -13.43
C ASP A 146 10.83 -16.12 -12.48
N ASP A 147 10.45 -16.44 -11.26
CA ASP A 147 9.96 -15.47 -10.26
C ASP A 147 8.79 -14.61 -10.76
N ARG A 148 7.92 -15.20 -11.60
CA ARG A 148 6.76 -14.49 -12.14
C ARG A 148 5.83 -14.05 -11.01
N GLU A 149 5.61 -12.76 -10.92
CA GLU A 149 4.72 -12.18 -9.92
C GLU A 149 3.26 -12.59 -10.16
N VAL A 150 2.60 -13.09 -9.13
CA VAL A 150 1.21 -13.57 -9.19
C VAL A 150 0.24 -12.68 -8.42
N ALA A 151 0.71 -12.01 -7.37
CA ALA A 151 -0.09 -11.05 -6.63
C ALA A 151 0.80 -9.99 -5.94
N ARG A 152 0.23 -8.80 -5.74
CA ARG A 152 0.83 -7.71 -4.96
C ARG A 152 -0.16 -7.26 -3.89
N ILE A 153 0.32 -7.14 -2.67
CA ILE A 153 -0.47 -6.75 -1.51
C ILE A 153 0.15 -5.52 -0.86
N ALA A 154 -0.61 -4.44 -0.82
CA ALA A 154 -0.22 -3.21 -0.13
C ALA A 154 -0.77 -3.21 1.30
N PHE A 155 0.07 -2.98 2.29
CA PHE A 155 -0.35 -2.85 3.68
C PHE A 155 0.51 -1.83 4.43
N MET A 156 0.08 -1.44 5.61
CA MET A 156 0.78 -0.45 6.42
C MET A 156 1.11 -1.02 7.79
N VAL A 157 2.24 -0.56 8.33
CA VAL A 157 2.69 -0.88 9.69
C VAL A 157 2.78 0.42 10.49
N THR A 158 2.07 0.49 11.61
CA THR A 158 2.04 1.69 12.46
C THR A 158 2.97 1.52 13.66
N GLU A 159 3.50 2.66 14.14
CA GLU A 159 4.21 2.70 15.42
C GLU A 159 3.30 2.24 16.57
N PRO A 160 3.89 1.77 17.68
CA PRO A 160 3.15 1.52 18.90
C PRO A 160 2.38 2.76 19.37
N ALA A 161 1.26 2.56 20.06
CA ALA A 161 0.34 3.63 20.46
C ALA A 161 1.03 4.79 21.22
N GLU A 162 2.03 4.46 22.05
CA GLU A 162 2.81 5.43 22.81
C GLU A 162 3.73 6.32 21.95
N ALA A 163 4.03 5.89 20.73
CA ALA A 163 4.87 6.60 19.77
C ALA A 163 4.07 7.18 18.60
N GLN A 164 2.74 7.08 18.62
CA GLN A 164 1.91 7.65 17.56
C GLN A 164 1.67 9.16 17.77
N MET A 165 1.48 9.86 16.66
CA MET A 165 0.95 11.23 16.69
C MET A 165 -0.53 11.19 17.05
N GLY A 166 -0.97 12.15 17.87
CA GLY A 166 -2.40 12.35 18.14
C GLY A 166 -3.08 13.00 16.95
N VAL A 167 -4.18 12.43 16.47
CA VAL A 167 -4.97 13.00 15.38
C VAL A 167 -6.41 13.16 15.83
N GLY A 168 -6.88 14.41 15.90
CA GLY A 168 -8.29 14.76 16.00
C GLY A 168 -8.88 14.94 14.61
N LEU A 169 -10.02 14.31 14.33
CA LEU A 169 -10.72 14.41 13.06
C LEU A 169 -12.17 14.80 13.26
N LYS A 170 -12.65 15.79 12.51
CA LYS A 170 -14.04 16.19 12.47
C LYS A 170 -14.50 16.30 11.03
N VAL A 171 -15.61 15.69 10.70
CA VAL A 171 -16.20 15.72 9.36
C VAL A 171 -17.50 16.51 9.43
N LEU A 172 -17.63 17.53 8.59
CA LEU A 172 -18.79 18.40 8.48
C LEU A 172 -19.48 18.18 7.13
N THR A 173 -20.82 18.20 7.14
CA THR A 173 -21.61 18.07 5.91
C THR A 173 -21.66 19.35 5.08
N ASN A 174 -21.43 20.52 5.71
CA ASN A 174 -21.33 21.81 5.05
C ASN A 174 -19.87 22.25 5.02
N THR A 175 -19.50 22.99 4.00
CA THR A 175 -18.19 23.63 3.90
C THR A 175 -18.29 25.09 4.31
N ASP A 176 -17.20 25.67 4.82
CA ASP A 176 -17.16 27.09 5.18
C ASP A 176 -17.32 28.00 3.95
N ALA A 177 -16.95 27.51 2.79
CA ALA A 177 -17.02 28.27 1.55
C ALA A 177 -18.45 28.36 0.95
N THR A 178 -19.21 27.26 1.06
CA THR A 178 -20.56 27.21 0.49
C THR A 178 -21.41 26.13 1.18
N ILE A 179 -22.70 26.39 1.32
CA ILE A 179 -23.66 25.34 1.66
C ILE A 179 -23.85 24.49 0.40
N ASN A 180 -23.32 23.27 0.42
CA ASN A 180 -23.48 22.35 -0.70
C ASN A 180 -23.78 20.93 -0.18
N GLN A 181 -24.40 20.12 -1.04
CA GLN A 181 -24.77 18.73 -0.72
C GLN A 181 -23.79 17.70 -1.30
N HIS A 182 -22.71 18.16 -1.95
CA HIS A 182 -21.82 17.30 -2.72
C HIS A 182 -20.44 17.12 -2.10
N HIS A 183 -20.07 17.97 -1.14
CA HIS A 183 -18.76 17.95 -0.51
C HIS A 183 -18.88 17.92 1.01
N GLN A 184 -17.91 17.30 1.63
CA GLN A 184 -17.72 17.31 3.08
C GLN A 184 -16.43 18.06 3.40
N GLN A 185 -16.45 18.82 4.48
CA GLN A 185 -15.25 19.44 5.02
C GLN A 185 -14.65 18.54 6.09
N VAL A 186 -13.34 18.33 6.01
CA VAL A 186 -12.58 17.59 7.00
C VAL A 186 -11.70 18.58 7.76
N GLU A 187 -11.92 18.69 9.06
CA GLU A 187 -11.06 19.40 9.98
C GLU A 187 -10.15 18.39 10.67
N MET A 188 -8.85 18.63 10.63
CA MET A 188 -7.85 17.72 11.21
C MET A 188 -6.92 18.52 12.12
N GLU A 189 -6.76 18.05 13.33
CA GLU A 189 -5.78 18.55 14.30
C GLU A 189 -4.73 17.45 14.52
N VAL A 190 -3.45 17.79 14.34
CA VAL A 190 -2.35 16.84 14.49
C VAL A 190 -1.45 17.28 15.65
N GLY A 191 -1.43 16.47 16.70
CA GLY A 191 -0.52 16.61 17.82
C GLY A 191 0.76 15.80 17.60
N TYR A 192 1.91 16.43 17.68
CA TYR A 192 3.19 15.80 17.34
C TYR A 192 3.73 14.84 18.40
N GLY A 193 3.09 14.76 19.56
CA GLY A 193 3.54 13.88 20.65
C GLY A 193 4.99 14.14 21.05
N GLY A 194 5.80 13.09 21.06
CA GLY A 194 7.22 13.17 21.36
C GLY A 194 8.12 13.55 20.17
N TYR A 195 7.56 13.78 18.97
CA TYR A 195 8.33 14.10 17.78
C TYR A 195 8.72 15.57 17.72
N ARG A 196 10.00 15.82 17.37
CA ARG A 196 10.48 17.18 17.13
C ARG A 196 10.16 17.58 15.68
N VAL A 197 9.05 18.30 15.51
CA VAL A 197 8.63 18.84 14.22
C VAL A 197 8.99 20.31 14.14
N THR A 198 9.86 20.70 13.21
CA THR A 198 10.32 22.06 12.99
C THR A 198 9.68 22.71 11.77
N ASP A 199 9.31 21.91 10.76
CA ASP A 199 8.62 22.35 9.56
C ASP A 199 7.49 21.33 9.23
N PRO A 200 6.29 21.51 9.80
CA PRO A 200 5.18 20.58 9.60
C PRO A 200 4.81 20.38 8.14
N GLN A 201 4.93 21.41 7.31
CA GLN A 201 4.54 21.33 5.90
C GLN A 201 5.42 20.40 5.07
N ARG A 202 6.67 20.21 5.51
CA ARG A 202 7.64 19.32 4.84
C ARG A 202 7.80 17.97 5.52
N GLN A 203 7.62 17.93 6.84
CA GLN A 203 7.90 16.75 7.65
C GLN A 203 6.66 15.89 7.89
N ILE A 204 5.45 16.45 7.71
CA ILE A 204 4.20 15.71 7.90
C ILE A 204 3.49 15.58 6.56
N THR A 205 3.19 14.36 6.19
CA THR A 205 2.34 14.05 5.05
C THR A 205 0.97 13.61 5.55
N THR A 206 -0.08 14.30 5.13
CA THR A 206 -1.46 13.92 5.43
C THR A 206 -2.11 13.29 4.20
N VAL A 207 -2.84 12.21 4.41
CA VAL A 207 -3.63 11.54 3.37
C VAL A 207 -5.03 11.33 3.88
N VAL A 208 -6.02 11.86 3.15
CA VAL A 208 -7.43 11.67 3.46
C VAL A 208 -8.03 10.73 2.44
N LEU A 209 -8.58 9.63 2.92
CA LEU A 209 -9.26 8.62 2.12
C LEU A 209 -10.76 8.64 2.43
N GLN A 210 -11.59 8.56 1.40
CA GLN A 210 -13.01 8.32 1.57
C GLN A 210 -13.32 6.85 1.28
N ASN A 211 -14.02 6.18 2.21
CA ASN A 211 -14.39 4.77 2.08
C ASN A 211 -13.19 3.84 1.80
N GLN A 212 -12.03 4.14 2.41
CA GLN A 212 -10.79 3.37 2.24
C GLN A 212 -10.26 3.32 0.78
N ARG A 213 -10.69 4.25 -0.06
CA ARG A 213 -10.29 4.31 -1.47
C ARG A 213 -9.06 5.19 -1.66
N TRP A 214 -8.08 4.66 -2.40
CA TRP A 214 -6.85 5.37 -2.74
C TRP A 214 -6.94 6.15 -4.06
N ASP A 215 -7.87 5.78 -4.94
CA ASP A 215 -8.05 6.39 -6.25
C ASP A 215 -8.55 7.85 -6.19
N ASP A 216 -9.17 8.24 -5.07
CA ASP A 216 -9.60 9.60 -4.80
C ASP A 216 -8.89 10.24 -3.59
N ALA A 217 -7.77 9.66 -3.16
CA ALA A 217 -6.98 10.15 -2.04
C ALA A 217 -6.61 11.63 -2.17
N ARG A 218 -6.76 12.37 -1.08
CA ARG A 218 -6.33 13.77 -0.99
C ARG A 218 -5.06 13.88 -0.17
N TRP A 219 -4.00 14.32 -0.84
CA TRP A 219 -2.67 14.42 -0.25
C TRP A 219 -2.37 15.85 0.16
N ASN A 220 -1.78 16.02 1.35
CA ASN A 220 -1.27 17.30 1.84
C ASN A 220 -2.27 18.44 1.64
N ALA A 221 -3.51 18.23 2.10
CA ALA A 221 -4.50 19.29 2.14
C ALA A 221 -3.86 20.50 2.85
N ARG A 222 -3.81 21.64 2.17
CA ARG A 222 -3.21 22.85 2.74
C ARG A 222 -3.96 23.21 4.00
N PRO A 223 -3.28 23.35 5.15
CA PRO A 223 -3.94 23.80 6.36
C PRO A 223 -4.53 25.18 6.11
N GLN A 224 -5.81 25.31 6.29
CA GLN A 224 -6.47 26.62 6.43
C GLN A 224 -6.40 26.94 7.91
N TYR A 225 -5.23 27.46 8.30
CA TYR A 225 -4.97 28.11 9.57
C TYR A 225 -5.29 27.53 10.90
N THR A 226 -4.39 27.78 11.63
CA THR A 226 -4.31 28.00 13.11
C THR A 226 -4.55 29.44 13.47
#